data_a6ea944ce82862baa0d40ac116cd0ff3
#
_entry.id   a6ea944ce82862baa0d40ac116cd0ff3
#
_cell.length_a   1.000
_cell.length_b   1.000
_cell.length_c   1.000
_cell.angle_alpha   90.00
_cell.angle_beta   90.00
_cell.angle_gamma   90.00
#
_symmetry.space_group_name_H-M   'P 1'
#
loop_
_entity.id
_entity.type
_entity.pdbx_description
1 polymer ?
#
loop_
_entity_poly.entity_id
_entity_poly.type
_entity_poly.pdbx_seq_one_letter_code
_entity_poly.pdbx_strand_id
1 'polypeptide(L)'
;SIVRVMLKQKSGSIINVSSIAGIDGNSGQIAYSAAKAALIGATKTMALELGSSGIRVNAVAPGVVDTDMTRSLPDEIKAELIAPASIPRLGTKEEVAKVLLYLGSDLSEYVTGQVIRIDGGIGC
;
A
#
# COMPACT_ATOMS: atom_id res chain seq x y z
N SER A 1 4.68 -21.72 6.99
CA SER A 1 4.33 -20.41 6.48
C SER A 1 5.28 -19.99 5.36
N ILE A 2 4.88 -19.04 4.54
CA ILE A 2 5.72 -18.53 3.44
C ILE A 2 7.04 -17.92 3.94
N VAL A 3 7.03 -17.31 5.11
CA VAL A 3 8.24 -16.73 5.72
C VAL A 3 9.30 -17.80 5.96
N ARG A 4 8.91 -19.00 6.41
CA ARG A 4 9.86 -20.11 6.60
C ARG A 4 10.54 -20.52 5.29
N VAL A 5 9.79 -20.51 4.19
CA VAL A 5 10.34 -20.81 2.86
C VAL A 5 11.36 -19.74 2.46
N MET A 6 11.01 -18.47 2.62
CA MET A 6 11.88 -17.34 2.30
C MET A 6 13.15 -17.33 3.15
N LEU A 7 13.04 -17.68 4.45
CA LEU A 7 14.20 -17.80 5.34
C LEU A 7 15.17 -18.89 4.89
N LYS A 8 14.66 -20.02 4.41
CA LYS A 8 15.50 -21.07 3.83
C LYS A 8 16.17 -20.65 2.52
N GLN A 9 15.43 -19.89 1.69
CA GLN A 9 15.94 -19.36 0.44
C GLN A 9 16.91 -18.19 0.63
N LYS A 10 16.90 -17.54 1.79
CA LYS A 10 17.61 -16.28 2.09
C LYS A 10 17.29 -15.18 1.09
N SER A 11 16.07 -15.18 0.61
CA SER A 11 15.56 -14.16 -0.30
C SER A 11 14.03 -14.12 -0.29
N GLY A 12 13.48 -12.98 -0.53
CA GLY A 12 12.04 -12.80 -0.65
C GLY A 12 11.63 -11.33 -0.64
N SER A 13 10.42 -11.08 -1.12
CA SER A 13 9.77 -9.78 -1.04
C SER A 13 8.34 -9.98 -0.57
N ILE A 14 8.01 -9.34 0.54
CA ILE A 14 6.66 -9.33 1.12
C ILE A 14 6.10 -7.93 0.93
N ILE A 15 4.90 -7.83 0.38
CA ILE A 15 4.22 -6.56 0.15
C ILE A 15 2.86 -6.61 0.82
N ASN A 16 2.67 -5.78 1.83
CA ASN A 16 1.40 -5.64 2.52
C ASN A 16 0.58 -4.53 1.87
N VAL A 17 -0.69 -4.81 1.60
CA VAL A 17 -1.60 -3.83 1.01
C VAL A 17 -2.36 -3.12 2.11
N SER A 18 -1.89 -1.92 2.45
CA SER A 18 -2.54 -1.02 3.39
C SER A 18 -3.52 -0.09 2.66
N SER A 19 -3.67 1.12 3.12
CA SER A 19 -4.50 2.18 2.55
C SER A 19 -4.03 3.52 3.08
N ILE A 20 -4.31 4.59 2.35
CA ILE A 20 -4.13 5.95 2.91
C ILE A 20 -4.97 6.15 4.18
N ALA A 21 -6.11 5.47 4.32
CA ALA A 21 -6.89 5.48 5.56
C ALA A 21 -6.10 4.95 6.77
N GLY A 22 -5.16 4.02 6.55
CA GLY A 22 -4.26 3.54 7.60
C GLY A 22 -3.16 4.53 7.98
N ILE A 23 -2.87 5.51 7.12
CA ILE A 23 -1.88 6.56 7.38
C ILE A 23 -2.55 7.80 7.98
N ASP A 24 -3.60 8.29 7.33
CA ASP A 24 -4.22 9.58 7.62
C ASP A 24 -5.50 9.46 8.45
N GLY A 25 -6.03 8.24 8.57
CA GLY A 25 -7.37 8.02 9.08
C GLY A 25 -8.45 8.30 8.03
N ASN A 26 -9.67 7.88 8.32
CA ASN A 26 -10.84 8.21 7.50
C ASN A 26 -12.07 8.24 8.39
N SER A 27 -12.78 9.36 8.41
CA SER A 27 -13.98 9.53 9.23
C SER A 27 -15.01 8.44 8.93
N GLY A 28 -15.56 7.83 9.99
CA GLY A 28 -16.54 6.76 9.86
C GLY A 28 -15.96 5.35 9.64
N GLN A 29 -14.64 5.21 9.59
CA GLN A 29 -13.98 3.93 9.30
C GLN A 29 -12.93 3.55 10.34
N ILE A 30 -13.26 3.61 11.62
CA ILE A 30 -12.31 3.30 12.72
C ILE A 30 -11.71 1.90 12.56
N ALA A 31 -12.53 0.87 12.37
CA ALA A 31 -12.06 -0.51 12.27
C ALA A 31 -11.19 -0.73 11.04
N TYR A 32 -11.60 -0.20 9.89
CA TYR A 32 -10.83 -0.28 8.64
C TYR A 32 -9.48 0.44 8.76
N SER A 33 -9.49 1.68 9.24
CA SER A 33 -8.28 2.48 9.43
C SER A 33 -7.31 1.81 10.42
N ALA A 34 -7.83 1.27 11.53
CA ALA A 34 -7.02 0.56 12.51
C ALA A 34 -6.37 -0.70 11.91
N ALA A 35 -7.15 -1.50 11.17
CA ALA A 35 -6.62 -2.70 10.51
C ALA A 35 -5.53 -2.36 9.48
N LYS A 36 -5.73 -1.32 8.68
CA LYS A 36 -4.75 -0.88 7.68
C LYS A 36 -3.51 -0.23 8.31
N ALA A 37 -3.66 0.49 9.41
CA ALA A 37 -2.54 1.01 10.21
C ALA A 37 -1.72 -0.12 10.85
N ALA A 38 -2.35 -1.19 11.30
CA ALA A 38 -1.67 -2.36 11.84
C ALA A 38 -0.72 -3.00 10.81
N LEU A 39 -1.10 -3.04 9.54
CA LEU A 39 -0.23 -3.54 8.46
C LEU A 39 1.03 -2.68 8.30
N ILE A 40 0.96 -1.38 8.55
CA ILE A 40 2.11 -0.48 8.49
C ILE A 40 3.10 -0.80 9.62
N GLY A 41 2.60 -0.95 10.84
CA GLY A 41 3.43 -1.35 11.97
C GLY A 41 4.07 -2.72 11.77
N ALA A 42 3.29 -3.69 11.30
CA ALA A 42 3.78 -5.04 10.98
C ALA A 42 4.87 -5.00 9.90
N THR A 43 4.68 -4.20 8.84
CA THR A 43 5.65 -4.05 7.76
C THR A 43 7.01 -3.59 8.28
N LYS A 44 7.02 -2.55 9.09
CA LYS A 44 8.26 -1.98 9.65
C LYS A 44 8.97 -2.97 10.58
N THR A 45 8.22 -3.63 11.44
CA THR A 45 8.77 -4.63 12.37
C THR A 45 9.34 -5.83 11.61
N MET A 46 8.60 -6.36 10.65
CA MET A 46 9.06 -7.48 9.84
C MET A 46 10.31 -7.12 9.02
N ALA A 47 10.38 -5.90 8.49
CA ALA A 47 11.57 -5.44 7.77
C ALA A 47 12.81 -5.45 8.65
N LEU A 48 12.69 -5.01 9.90
CA LEU A 48 13.78 -5.04 10.89
C LEU A 48 14.20 -6.47 11.23
N GLU A 49 13.25 -7.37 11.39
CA GLU A 49 13.51 -8.76 11.78
C GLU A 49 14.07 -9.62 10.63
N LEU A 50 13.64 -9.37 9.41
CA LEU A 50 13.90 -10.25 8.26
C LEU A 50 14.98 -9.73 7.31
N GLY A 51 15.38 -8.47 7.45
CA GLY A 51 16.33 -7.83 6.52
C GLY A 51 17.69 -8.56 6.45
N SER A 52 18.23 -8.97 7.58
CA SER A 52 19.50 -9.73 7.63
C SER A 52 19.41 -11.10 6.98
N SER A 53 18.21 -11.62 6.77
CA SER A 53 17.95 -12.88 6.07
C SER A 53 17.68 -12.70 4.57
N GLY A 54 17.89 -11.48 4.05
CA GLY A 54 17.68 -11.19 2.63
C GLY A 54 16.22 -11.03 2.23
N ILE A 55 15.31 -10.84 3.18
CA ILE A 55 13.88 -10.69 2.92
C ILE A 55 13.50 -9.23 3.09
N ARG A 56 12.91 -8.65 2.06
CA ARG A 56 12.37 -7.28 2.10
C ARG A 56 10.89 -7.29 2.44
N VAL A 57 10.45 -6.30 3.20
CA VAL A 57 9.05 -6.16 3.59
C VAL A 57 8.66 -4.69 3.41
N ASN A 58 7.72 -4.44 2.53
CA ASN A 58 7.20 -3.10 2.25
C ASN A 58 5.67 -3.11 2.27
N ALA A 59 5.09 -1.95 2.32
CA ALA A 59 3.65 -1.76 2.18
C ALA A 59 3.34 -0.77 1.07
N VAL A 60 2.18 -0.93 0.46
CA VAL A 60 1.58 0.08 -0.40
C VAL A 60 0.33 0.63 0.27
N ALA A 61 0.09 1.91 0.07
CA ALA A 61 -1.09 2.61 0.59
C ALA A 61 -1.82 3.29 -0.57
N PRO A 62 -2.70 2.55 -1.27
CA PRO A 62 -3.51 3.14 -2.33
C PRO A 62 -4.49 4.18 -1.78
N GLY A 63 -4.75 5.19 -2.58
CA GLY A 63 -5.84 6.13 -2.38
C GLY A 63 -7.12 5.64 -3.03
N VAL A 64 -7.81 6.53 -3.74
CA VAL A 64 -9.07 6.20 -4.42
C VAL A 64 -8.77 5.61 -5.78
N VAL A 65 -9.09 4.33 -5.94
CA VAL A 65 -8.79 3.55 -7.14
C VAL A 65 -10.08 3.19 -7.86
N ASP A 66 -10.03 3.19 -9.18
CA ASP A 66 -11.14 2.78 -10.04
C ASP A 66 -11.42 1.27 -9.87
N THR A 67 -12.49 0.98 -9.14
CA THR A 67 -13.00 -0.35 -8.88
C THR A 67 -14.50 -0.39 -9.17
N ASP A 68 -15.09 -1.58 -9.19
CA ASP A 68 -16.54 -1.71 -9.37
C ASP A 68 -17.32 -0.93 -8.30
N MET A 69 -16.79 -0.89 -7.09
CA MET A 69 -17.39 -0.13 -5.98
C MET A 69 -17.36 1.37 -6.25
N THR A 70 -16.23 1.92 -6.71
CA THR A 70 -16.12 3.37 -7.00
C THR A 70 -16.89 3.76 -8.26
N ARG A 71 -17.00 2.87 -9.25
CA ARG A 71 -17.79 3.11 -10.47
C ARG A 71 -19.29 3.26 -10.18
N SER A 72 -19.79 2.58 -9.16
CA SER A 72 -21.21 2.65 -8.77
C SER A 72 -21.56 3.91 -7.98
N LEU A 73 -20.58 4.70 -7.55
CA LEU A 73 -20.82 5.94 -6.82
C LEU A 73 -21.38 7.03 -7.73
N PRO A 74 -22.23 7.94 -7.19
CA PRO A 74 -22.66 9.14 -7.91
C PRO A 74 -21.46 10.01 -8.31
N ASP A 75 -21.56 10.72 -9.44
CA ASP A 75 -20.47 11.54 -9.96
C ASP A 75 -20.03 12.63 -8.97
N GLU A 76 -20.96 13.22 -8.23
CA GLU A 76 -20.69 14.22 -7.19
C GLU A 76 -19.78 13.64 -6.08
N ILE A 77 -20.06 12.42 -5.64
CA ILE A 77 -19.28 11.73 -4.61
C ILE A 77 -17.88 11.40 -5.15
N LYS A 78 -17.77 10.93 -6.39
CA LYS A 78 -16.47 10.71 -7.03
C LYS A 78 -15.65 11.99 -7.09
N ALA A 79 -16.26 13.09 -7.48
CA ALA A 79 -15.60 14.40 -7.55
C ALA A 79 -15.05 14.83 -6.19
N GLU A 80 -15.81 14.64 -5.12
CA GLU A 80 -15.38 14.94 -3.73
C GLU A 80 -14.19 14.07 -3.30
N LEU A 81 -14.19 12.80 -3.69
CA LEU A 81 -13.11 11.87 -3.33
C LEU A 81 -11.78 12.20 -4.00
N ILE A 82 -11.81 12.69 -5.22
CA ILE A 82 -10.59 13.01 -6.00
C ILE A 82 -10.12 14.46 -5.83
N ALA A 83 -10.98 15.36 -5.38
CA ALA A 83 -10.67 16.78 -5.25
C ALA A 83 -9.40 17.08 -4.41
N PRO A 84 -9.12 16.35 -3.30
CA PRO A 84 -7.91 16.58 -2.52
C PRO A 84 -6.61 16.12 -3.19
N ALA A 85 -6.68 15.35 -4.27
CA ALA A 85 -5.50 14.83 -4.94
C ALA A 85 -4.87 15.90 -5.85
N SER A 86 -3.53 15.96 -5.86
CA SER A 86 -2.78 16.79 -6.79
C SER A 86 -2.94 16.34 -8.23
N ILE A 87 -3.11 15.02 -8.44
CA ILE A 87 -3.56 14.42 -9.70
C ILE A 87 -5.04 14.07 -9.54
N PRO A 88 -5.97 14.97 -9.92
CA PRO A 88 -7.37 14.88 -9.51
C PRO A 88 -8.18 13.90 -10.38
N ARG A 89 -7.87 12.65 -10.27
CA ARG A 89 -8.58 11.54 -10.89
C ARG A 89 -8.49 10.29 -10.03
N LEU A 90 -9.29 9.29 -10.33
CA LEU A 90 -9.13 7.96 -9.76
C LEU A 90 -7.80 7.36 -10.24
N GLY A 91 -7.10 6.67 -9.37
CA GLY A 91 -6.00 5.79 -9.76
C GLY A 91 -6.53 4.56 -10.47
N THR A 92 -5.72 3.90 -11.28
CA THR A 92 -6.09 2.65 -11.94
C THR A 92 -5.51 1.45 -11.18
N LYS A 93 -6.13 0.28 -11.35
CA LYS A 93 -5.59 -0.98 -10.82
C LYS A 93 -4.20 -1.27 -11.37
N GLU A 94 -3.97 -0.93 -12.64
CA GLU A 94 -2.69 -1.09 -13.32
C GLU A 94 -1.61 -0.20 -12.71
N GLU A 95 -1.93 1.00 -12.30
CA GLU A 95 -0.99 1.90 -11.62
C GLU A 95 -0.57 1.34 -10.26
N VAL A 96 -1.49 0.75 -9.51
CA VAL A 96 -1.15 0.04 -8.26
C VAL A 96 -0.30 -1.19 -8.56
N ALA A 97 -0.67 -1.99 -9.57
CA ALA A 97 0.06 -3.18 -9.96
C ALA A 97 1.51 -2.89 -10.37
N LYS A 98 1.77 -1.77 -11.03
CA LYS A 98 3.14 -1.36 -11.40
C LYS A 98 4.02 -1.12 -10.18
N VAL A 99 3.49 -0.53 -9.12
CA VAL A 99 4.24 -0.34 -7.87
C VAL A 99 4.48 -1.68 -7.17
N LEU A 100 3.49 -2.56 -7.16
CA LEU A 100 3.67 -3.92 -6.64
C LEU A 100 4.75 -4.68 -7.41
N LEU A 101 4.77 -4.56 -8.73
CA LEU A 101 5.80 -5.18 -9.57
C LEU A 101 7.20 -4.63 -9.24
N TYR A 102 7.33 -3.32 -9.09
CA TYR A 102 8.58 -2.69 -8.68
C TYR A 102 9.07 -3.25 -7.34
N LEU A 103 8.20 -3.28 -6.32
CA LEU A 103 8.55 -3.80 -4.99
C LEU A 103 8.83 -5.30 -4.98
N GLY A 104 8.22 -6.06 -5.86
CA GLY A 104 8.42 -7.50 -5.99
C GLY A 104 9.64 -7.89 -6.83
N SER A 105 10.25 -6.95 -7.51
CA SER A 105 11.39 -7.18 -8.42
C SER A 105 12.72 -6.73 -7.82
N ASP A 106 13.81 -7.08 -8.49
CA ASP A 106 15.17 -6.67 -8.12
C ASP A 106 15.42 -5.18 -8.29
N LEU A 107 14.54 -4.46 -8.98
CA LEU A 107 14.59 -3.00 -9.11
C LEU A 107 14.53 -2.28 -7.75
N SER A 108 13.98 -2.94 -6.73
CA SER A 108 13.83 -2.41 -5.38
C SER A 108 14.66 -3.15 -4.34
N GLU A 109 15.77 -3.77 -4.73
CA GLU A 109 16.54 -4.68 -3.85
C GLU A 109 17.12 -4.01 -2.59
N TYR A 110 17.25 -2.69 -2.58
CA TYR A 110 17.69 -1.95 -1.39
C TYR A 110 16.55 -1.19 -0.70
N VAL A 111 15.30 -1.55 -1.00
CA VAL A 111 14.08 -0.93 -0.45
C VAL A 111 13.39 -1.90 0.48
N THR A 112 13.33 -1.59 1.78
CA THR A 112 12.60 -2.36 2.78
C THR A 112 12.09 -1.45 3.89
N GLY A 113 11.03 -1.85 4.57
CA GLY A 113 10.42 -1.08 5.66
C GLY A 113 9.65 0.16 5.19
N GLN A 114 9.39 0.31 3.91
CA GLN A 114 8.76 1.49 3.33
C GLN A 114 7.25 1.32 3.18
N VAL A 115 6.55 2.45 3.27
CA VAL A 115 5.13 2.56 2.94
C VAL A 115 5.02 3.51 1.76
N ILE A 116 4.64 2.99 0.61
CA ILE A 116 4.53 3.78 -0.62
C ILE A 116 3.07 4.17 -0.83
N ARG A 117 2.80 5.47 -0.79
CA ARG A 117 1.49 6.03 -1.11
C ARG A 117 1.28 5.99 -2.62
N ILE A 118 0.11 5.54 -3.05
CA ILE A 118 -0.30 5.51 -4.47
C ILE A 118 -1.65 6.21 -4.55
N ASP A 119 -1.65 7.53 -4.48
CA ASP A 119 -2.86 8.29 -4.16
C ASP A 119 -3.00 9.61 -4.95
N GLY A 120 -2.16 9.83 -5.94
CA GLY A 120 -2.19 11.06 -6.72
C GLY A 120 -1.85 12.32 -5.91
N GLY A 121 -1.19 12.17 -4.77
CA GLY A 121 -0.76 13.28 -3.93
C GLY A 121 -1.85 13.82 -3.01
N ILE A 122 -2.73 12.96 -2.52
CA ILE A 122 -3.68 13.35 -1.47
C ILE A 122 -2.91 13.73 -0.20
N GLY A 123 -3.10 14.96 0.25
CA GLY A 123 -2.51 15.46 1.50
C GLY A 123 -0.99 15.73 1.42
N CYS A 124 -0.47 15.86 0.24
CA CYS A 124 0.93 16.29 0.10
C CYS A 124 1.06 17.82 0.07
#